data_ae947cf0bdabb18b9afd5cf043a4fc66
#
_entry.id   ae947cf0bdabb18b9afd5cf043a4fc66
#
_cell.length_a   1.000
_cell.length_b   1.000
_cell.length_c   1.000
_cell.angle_alpha   90.00
_cell.angle_beta   90.00
_cell.angle_gamma   90.00
#
_symmetry.space_group_name_H-M   'P 1'
#
loop_
_entity.id
_entity.type
_entity.pdbx_description
1 polymer ?
#
loop_
_entity_poly.entity_id
_entity_poly.type
_entity_poly.pdbx_seq_one_letter_code
_entity_poly.pdbx_strand_id
1 'polypeptide(L)'
;MAQVISDARDIEFVLHEQLKAETLADLNENFADFNTKTINMVIKEAKNFAVKELLPVSKDGDEQGCVLENGKVTTPESFKRVFELFKEGEWLAPTEDPEWGGQGMPR
;
A
#
# COMPACT_ATOMS: atom_id res chain seq x y z
N MET A 1 14.24 0.36 -18.81
CA MET A 1 14.57 1.03 -17.52
C MET A 1 13.35 1.02 -16.63
N ALA A 2 13.48 0.58 -15.40
CA ALA A 2 12.35 0.58 -14.47
C ALA A 2 11.93 2.04 -14.17
N GLN A 3 10.64 2.31 -14.26
CA GLN A 3 10.11 3.61 -13.93
C GLN A 3 10.11 3.80 -12.42
N VAL A 4 10.71 4.89 -11.93
CA VAL A 4 10.74 5.23 -10.51
C VAL A 4 9.53 6.10 -10.20
N ILE A 5 8.61 5.59 -9.37
CA ILE A 5 7.46 6.35 -8.86
C ILE A 5 7.74 6.95 -7.49
N SER A 6 8.73 6.43 -6.78
CA SER A 6 9.20 6.95 -5.51
C SER A 6 10.64 6.50 -5.26
N ASP A 7 11.42 7.32 -4.55
CA ASP A 7 12.75 6.94 -4.13
C ASP A 7 12.68 6.18 -2.79
N ALA A 8 13.21 4.96 -2.77
CA ALA A 8 13.22 4.13 -1.56
C ALA A 8 14.07 4.75 -0.45
N ARG A 9 15.18 5.40 -0.80
CA ARG A 9 16.06 6.04 0.18
C ARG A 9 15.37 7.23 0.86
N ASP A 10 14.59 8.01 0.11
CA ASP A 10 13.83 9.13 0.70
C ASP A 10 12.80 8.63 1.70
N ILE A 11 12.10 7.53 1.38
CA ILE A 11 11.13 6.90 2.30
C ILE A 11 11.84 6.39 3.56
N GLU A 12 12.96 5.70 3.41
CA GLU A 12 13.77 5.22 4.54
C GLU A 12 14.27 6.37 5.42
N PHE A 13 14.75 7.45 4.80
CA PHE A 13 15.19 8.65 5.52
C PHE A 13 14.08 9.23 6.38
N VAL A 14 12.90 9.44 5.80
CA VAL A 14 11.76 10.01 6.53
C VAL A 14 11.33 9.09 7.68
N LEU A 15 11.17 7.80 7.42
CA LEU A 15 10.67 6.86 8.43
C LEU A 15 11.67 6.59 9.55
N HIS A 16 12.93 6.38 9.24
CA HIS A 16 13.92 5.92 10.22
C HIS A 16 14.81 7.02 10.78
N GLU A 17 15.22 7.99 9.96
CA GLU A 17 16.13 9.03 10.41
C GLU A 17 15.40 10.27 10.93
N GLN A 18 14.34 10.69 10.24
CA GLN A 18 13.56 11.87 10.62
C GLN A 18 12.51 11.55 11.70
N LEU A 19 11.63 10.59 11.45
CA LEU A 19 10.52 10.25 12.35
C LEU A 19 10.87 9.19 13.39
N LYS A 20 11.88 8.36 13.15
CA LYS A 20 12.26 7.23 14.00
C LYS A 20 11.04 6.33 14.30
N ALA A 21 10.31 5.97 13.23
CA ALA A 21 9.04 5.24 13.31
C ALA A 21 9.14 3.93 14.10
N GLU A 22 10.30 3.27 14.09
CA GLU A 22 10.57 2.06 14.86
C GLU A 22 10.43 2.23 16.38
N THR A 23 10.53 3.47 16.89
CA THR A 23 10.34 3.75 18.32
C THR A 23 8.91 3.53 18.78
N LEU A 24 7.94 3.51 17.87
CA LEU A 24 6.53 3.17 18.19
C LEU A 24 6.41 1.76 18.76
N ALA A 25 7.25 0.83 18.31
CA ALA A 25 7.28 -0.54 18.83
C ALA A 25 7.63 -0.60 20.33
N ASP A 26 8.45 0.35 20.80
CA ASP A 26 8.87 0.44 22.20
C ASP A 26 7.86 1.20 23.06
N LEU A 27 7.09 2.10 22.45
CA LEU A 27 6.14 2.96 23.15
C LEU A 27 4.78 2.31 23.40
N ASN A 28 4.42 1.31 22.60
CA ASN A 28 3.13 0.64 22.69
C ASN A 28 3.25 -0.83 22.35
N GLU A 29 2.88 -1.69 23.28
CA GLU A 29 2.94 -3.15 23.12
C GLU A 29 2.15 -3.66 21.91
N ASN A 30 1.08 -2.97 21.51
CA ASN A 30 0.30 -3.30 20.31
C ASN A 30 1.11 -3.14 19.02
N PHE A 31 2.20 -2.36 19.05
CA PHE A 31 3.09 -2.12 17.92
C PHE A 31 4.44 -2.84 18.04
N ALA A 32 4.59 -3.75 19.00
CA ALA A 32 5.87 -4.41 19.28
C ALA A 32 6.48 -5.13 18.07
N ASP A 33 5.64 -5.63 17.15
CA ASP A 33 6.08 -6.31 15.94
C ASP A 33 6.52 -5.36 14.81
N PHE A 34 6.25 -4.05 14.94
CA PHE A 34 6.57 -3.05 13.91
C PHE A 34 7.96 -2.43 14.14
N ASN A 35 8.97 -3.28 14.22
CA ASN A 35 10.38 -2.89 14.25
C ASN A 35 10.87 -2.46 12.85
N THR A 36 12.12 -1.99 12.77
CA THR A 36 12.74 -1.54 11.51
C THR A 36 12.62 -2.57 10.39
N LYS A 37 12.86 -3.84 10.69
CA LYS A 37 12.80 -4.93 9.70
C LYS A 37 11.40 -5.09 9.13
N THR A 38 10.38 -5.09 9.98
CA THR A 38 8.97 -5.23 9.58
C THR A 38 8.53 -4.03 8.76
N ILE A 39 8.84 -2.80 9.20
CA ILE A 39 8.52 -1.57 8.47
C ILE A 39 9.14 -1.62 7.06
N ASN A 40 10.42 -1.94 6.95
CA ASN A 40 11.11 -2.03 5.66
C ASN A 40 10.50 -3.09 4.75
N MET A 41 10.09 -4.23 5.29
CA MET A 41 9.43 -5.29 4.52
C MET A 41 8.09 -4.80 3.95
N VAL A 42 7.28 -4.14 4.77
CA VAL A 42 5.97 -3.60 4.34
C VAL A 42 6.15 -2.55 3.25
N ILE A 43 7.06 -1.59 3.42
CA ILE A 43 7.33 -0.54 2.43
C ILE A 43 7.85 -1.13 1.12
N LYS A 44 8.74 -2.12 1.19
CA LYS A 44 9.24 -2.82 0.01
C LYS A 44 8.13 -3.51 -0.76
N GLU A 45 7.26 -4.22 -0.07
CA GLU A 45 6.12 -4.90 -0.70
C GLU A 45 5.11 -3.91 -1.28
N ALA A 46 4.80 -2.81 -0.59
CA ALA A 46 3.96 -1.74 -1.11
C ALA A 46 4.52 -1.16 -2.41
N LYS A 47 5.83 -0.87 -2.44
CA LYS A 47 6.51 -0.36 -3.64
C LYS A 47 6.49 -1.39 -4.78
N ASN A 48 6.77 -2.65 -4.48
CA ASN A 48 6.71 -3.73 -5.47
C ASN A 48 5.32 -3.84 -6.08
N PHE A 49 4.28 -3.82 -5.26
CA PHE A 49 2.90 -3.86 -5.73
C PHE A 49 2.57 -2.64 -6.60
N ALA A 50 2.94 -1.44 -6.15
CA ALA A 50 2.71 -0.21 -6.90
C ALA A 50 3.37 -0.24 -8.28
N VAL A 51 4.64 -0.64 -8.36
CA VAL A 51 5.40 -0.67 -9.62
C VAL A 51 4.94 -1.78 -10.56
N LYS A 52 4.68 -2.97 -10.03
CA LYS A 52 4.35 -4.14 -10.85
C LYS A 52 2.90 -4.20 -11.27
N GLU A 53 1.99 -3.80 -10.40
CA GLU A 53 0.55 -4.01 -10.59
C GLU A 53 -0.23 -2.71 -10.81
N LEU A 54 0.01 -1.65 -10.03
CA LEU A 54 -0.73 -0.41 -10.16
C LEU A 54 -0.26 0.46 -11.32
N LEU A 55 1.04 0.65 -11.46
CA LEU A 55 1.61 1.52 -12.49
C LEU A 55 1.21 1.11 -13.92
N PRO A 56 1.23 -0.21 -14.29
CA PRO A 56 0.83 -0.61 -15.64
C PRO A 56 -0.61 -0.28 -16.00
N VAL A 57 -1.53 -0.25 -15.02
CA VAL A 57 -2.96 0.02 -15.25
C VAL A 57 -3.36 1.49 -15.04
N SER A 58 -2.46 2.31 -14.51
CA SER A 58 -2.76 3.72 -14.25
C SER A 58 -3.12 4.49 -15.52
N LYS A 59 -2.49 4.16 -16.65
CA LYS A 59 -2.78 4.74 -17.95
C LYS A 59 -4.20 4.39 -18.42
N ASP A 60 -4.64 3.16 -18.21
CA ASP A 60 -6.01 2.74 -18.56
C ASP A 60 -7.05 3.57 -17.77
N GLY A 61 -6.77 3.85 -16.51
CA GLY A 61 -7.63 4.70 -15.68
C GLY A 61 -7.70 6.13 -16.18
N ASP A 62 -6.58 6.68 -16.62
CA ASP A 62 -6.49 8.04 -17.17
C ASP A 62 -7.20 8.16 -18.54
N GLU A 63 -7.00 7.22 -19.44
CA GLU A 63 -7.55 7.23 -20.78
C GLU A 63 -9.02 6.81 -20.85
N GLN A 64 -9.42 5.77 -20.15
CA GLN A 64 -10.76 5.20 -20.19
C GLN A 64 -11.70 5.83 -19.15
N GLY A 65 -11.19 6.13 -17.96
CA GLY A 65 -11.98 6.64 -16.85
C GLY A 65 -13.08 5.66 -16.39
N CYS A 66 -14.01 6.20 -15.63
CA CYS A 66 -15.22 5.48 -15.24
C CYS A 66 -16.38 5.84 -16.19
N VAL A 67 -17.17 4.85 -16.56
CA VAL A 67 -18.31 5.04 -17.48
C VAL A 67 -19.61 4.83 -16.70
N LEU A 68 -20.54 5.79 -16.81
CA LEU A 68 -21.89 5.69 -16.26
C LEU A 68 -22.86 5.35 -17.40
N GLU A 69 -23.46 4.18 -17.33
CA GLU A 69 -24.53 3.74 -18.26
C GLU A 69 -25.68 3.12 -17.47
N ASN A 70 -26.90 3.54 -17.79
CA ASN A 70 -28.12 2.99 -17.17
C ASN A 70 -28.08 2.95 -15.63
N GLY A 71 -27.53 4.00 -15.02
CA GLY A 71 -27.40 4.08 -13.56
C GLY A 71 -26.30 3.21 -12.94
N LYS A 72 -25.48 2.56 -13.77
CA LYS A 72 -24.38 1.71 -13.32
C LYS A 72 -23.04 2.30 -13.75
N VAL A 73 -22.10 2.39 -12.79
CA VAL A 73 -20.72 2.83 -13.05
C VAL A 73 -19.83 1.61 -13.28
N THR A 74 -19.03 1.65 -14.33
CA THR A 74 -17.98 0.66 -14.62
C THR A 74 -16.61 1.30 -14.65
N THR A 75 -15.64 0.59 -14.12
CA THR A 75 -14.21 0.95 -14.15
C THR A 75 -13.52 0.24 -15.31
N PRO A 76 -12.29 0.65 -15.69
CA PRO A 76 -11.50 -0.12 -16.66
C PRO A 76 -11.39 -1.58 -16.25
N GLU A 77 -11.45 -2.50 -17.22
CA GLU A 77 -11.42 -3.95 -16.96
C GLU A 77 -10.13 -4.39 -16.25
N SER A 78 -8.99 -3.74 -16.59
CA SER A 78 -7.69 -4.01 -15.96
C SER A 78 -7.66 -3.74 -14.45
N PHE A 79 -8.56 -2.88 -13.93
CA PHE A 79 -8.63 -2.58 -12.49
C PHE A 79 -9.15 -3.75 -11.66
N LYS A 80 -9.97 -4.62 -12.23
CA LYS A 80 -10.57 -5.74 -11.49
C LYS A 80 -9.50 -6.68 -10.93
N ARG A 81 -8.57 -7.12 -11.78
CA ARG A 81 -7.46 -7.99 -11.36
C ARG A 81 -6.61 -7.32 -10.27
N VAL A 82 -6.25 -6.07 -10.47
CA VAL A 82 -5.41 -5.33 -9.52
C VAL A 82 -6.11 -5.15 -8.18
N PHE A 83 -7.41 -4.90 -8.19
CA PHE A 83 -8.20 -4.80 -6.97
C PHE A 83 -8.28 -6.13 -6.20
N GLU A 84 -8.43 -7.26 -6.91
CA GLU A 84 -8.37 -8.58 -6.28
C GLU A 84 -7.00 -8.83 -5.62
N LEU A 85 -5.90 -8.52 -6.32
CA LEU A 85 -4.55 -8.63 -5.75
C LEU A 85 -4.35 -7.72 -4.54
N PHE A 86 -4.95 -6.52 -4.56
CA PHE A 86 -4.92 -5.59 -3.44
C PHE A 86 -5.61 -6.18 -2.20
N LYS A 87 -6.76 -6.82 -2.39
CA LYS A 87 -7.46 -7.53 -1.32
C LYS A 87 -6.68 -8.74 -0.81
N GLU A 88 -6.17 -9.57 -1.71
CA GLU A 88 -5.36 -10.75 -1.37
C GLU A 88 -4.10 -10.39 -0.58
N GLY A 89 -3.50 -9.24 -0.88
CA GLY A 89 -2.35 -8.70 -0.15
C GLY A 89 -2.70 -8.04 1.18
N GLU A 90 -3.99 -8.01 1.55
CA GLU A 90 -4.47 -7.42 2.82
C GLU A 90 -4.19 -5.90 2.95
N TRP A 91 -4.19 -5.18 1.81
CA TRP A 91 -3.94 -3.74 1.78
C TRP A 91 -5.15 -2.87 2.13
N LEU A 92 -6.34 -3.45 2.28
CA LEU A 92 -7.58 -2.69 2.51
C LEU A 92 -7.62 -2.01 3.89
N ALA A 93 -7.15 -2.70 4.92
CA ALA A 93 -7.29 -2.23 6.30
C ALA A 93 -6.05 -2.58 7.16
N PRO A 94 -4.83 -2.20 6.75
CA PRO A 94 -3.62 -2.59 7.46
C PRO A 94 -3.54 -1.99 8.87
N THR A 95 -4.17 -0.86 9.11
CA THR A 95 -4.15 -0.15 10.40
C THR A 95 -5.31 -0.49 11.32
N GLU A 96 -6.24 -1.31 10.86
CA GLU A 96 -7.38 -1.74 11.68
C GLU A 96 -6.99 -2.88 12.62
N ASP A 97 -7.80 -3.07 13.66
CA ASP A 97 -7.61 -4.12 14.67
C ASP A 97 -7.68 -5.50 14.01
N PRO A 98 -6.77 -6.44 14.37
CA PRO A 98 -6.82 -7.83 13.90
C PRO A 98 -8.15 -8.53 14.15
N GLU A 99 -8.89 -8.16 15.19
CA GLU A 99 -10.24 -8.68 15.45
C GLU A 99 -11.19 -8.41 14.30
N TRP A 100 -10.98 -7.30 13.56
CA TRP A 100 -11.79 -6.89 12.43
C TRP A 100 -11.13 -7.18 11.07
N GLY A 101 -10.10 -8.02 11.05
CA GLY A 101 -9.39 -8.40 9.83
C GLY A 101 -8.27 -7.45 9.42
N GLY A 102 -7.89 -6.51 10.27
CA GLY A 102 -6.74 -5.64 10.08
C GLY A 102 -5.42 -6.28 10.50
N GLN A 103 -4.33 -5.54 10.39
CA GLN A 103 -2.99 -5.99 10.80
C GLN A 103 -2.45 -5.24 12.01
N GLY A 104 -3.21 -4.30 12.56
CA GLY A 104 -2.81 -3.52 13.73
C GLY A 104 -1.59 -2.63 13.53
N MET A 105 -1.34 -2.21 12.29
CA MET A 105 -0.22 -1.31 11.99
C MET A 105 -0.44 0.08 12.59
N PRO A 106 0.62 0.80 12.98
CA PRO A 106 0.53 2.22 13.32
C PRO A 106 -0.04 3.04 12.15
N ARG A 107 -0.81 4.05 12.47
CA ARG A 107 -1.35 5.02 11.49
C ARG A 107 -0.34 6.11 11.20
#